data_31314c81daa7e806cdecd419c1e57347
#
_entry.id   31314c81daa7e806cdecd419c1e57347
#
_cell.length_a   1.000
_cell.length_b   1.000
_cell.length_c   1.000
_cell.angle_alpha   90.00
_cell.angle_beta   90.00
_cell.angle_gamma   90.00
#
_symmetry.space_group_name_H-M   'P 1'
#
loop_
_entity.id
_entity.type
_entity.pdbx_description
1 polymer ?
#
loop_
_entity_poly.entity_id
_entity_poly.type
_entity_poly.pdbx_seq_one_letter_code
_entity_poly.pdbx_strand_id
1 'polypeptide(L)'
;ELVAWGPPVAVAFDADGQPTRAAEAFANKNGLAVSDLSQHIENDGQQDKLCIRRIETGAQTRSLLADVVNGSLGALPIPKRMRWGNSKEEFVRPVQWAVLLFDGQVCEETLLGVTSGNVSRGHRFHSSGNIVIESPQSYVQQLQDAYVIADFAKRREIIRSGVEQL
;
A
#
# COMPACT_ATOMS: atom_id res chain seq x y z
N GLU A 1 16.30 -6.43 -4.00
CA GLU A 1 16.95 -7.73 -4.26
C GLU A 1 16.08 -8.84 -3.65
N LEU A 2 15.69 -9.82 -4.47
CA LEU A 2 15.00 -11.02 -4.00
C LEU A 2 15.99 -12.18 -3.99
N VAL A 3 16.01 -12.89 -2.87
CA VAL A 3 16.82 -14.09 -2.69
C VAL A 3 15.88 -15.28 -2.53
N ALA A 4 15.93 -16.20 -3.47
CA ALA A 4 15.16 -17.44 -3.43
C ALA A 4 16.08 -18.61 -3.10
N TRP A 5 15.89 -19.20 -1.93
CA TRP A 5 16.58 -20.40 -1.51
C TRP A 5 15.86 -21.64 -1.99
N GLY A 6 16.62 -22.56 -2.55
CA GLY A 6 16.17 -23.85 -3.04
C GLY A 6 16.61 -25.02 -2.15
N PRO A 7 16.52 -26.26 -2.68
CA PRO A 7 16.94 -27.43 -1.97
C PRO A 7 18.47 -27.44 -1.73
N PRO A 8 18.96 -28.14 -0.68
CA PRO A 8 20.37 -28.40 -0.48
C PRO A 8 20.98 -29.10 -1.68
N VAL A 9 22.25 -28.84 -1.96
CA VAL A 9 22.98 -29.45 -3.10
C VAL A 9 22.91 -30.98 -3.06
N ALA A 10 23.02 -31.57 -1.88
CA ALA A 10 22.88 -33.03 -1.69
C ALA A 10 21.52 -33.61 -2.08
N VAL A 11 20.49 -32.78 -2.14
CA VAL A 11 19.13 -33.17 -2.57
C VAL A 11 18.87 -32.73 -4.01
N ALA A 12 19.51 -31.63 -4.41
CA ALA A 12 19.34 -31.03 -5.73
C ALA A 12 20.02 -31.85 -6.84
N PHE A 13 21.11 -32.54 -6.52
CA PHE A 13 21.85 -33.35 -7.47
C PHE A 13 22.00 -34.76 -6.94
N ASP A 14 21.97 -35.74 -7.84
CA ASP A 14 22.21 -37.16 -7.53
C ASP A 14 23.73 -37.49 -7.45
N ALA A 15 24.04 -38.77 -7.24
CA ALA A 15 25.43 -39.26 -7.13
C ALA A 15 26.23 -39.08 -8.43
N ASP A 16 25.54 -38.97 -9.56
CA ASP A 16 26.14 -38.77 -10.88
C ASP A 16 26.20 -37.27 -11.27
N GLY A 17 25.80 -36.38 -10.34
CA GLY A 17 25.77 -34.95 -10.54
C GLY A 17 24.61 -34.46 -11.43
N GLN A 18 23.59 -35.33 -11.67
CA GLN A 18 22.42 -34.95 -12.47
C GLN A 18 21.37 -34.24 -11.60
N PRO A 19 20.69 -33.24 -12.15
CA PRO A 19 19.60 -32.55 -11.44
C PRO A 19 18.47 -33.49 -11.08
N THR A 20 18.07 -33.48 -9.83
CA THR A 20 16.90 -34.22 -9.35
C THR A 20 15.61 -33.49 -9.67
N ARG A 21 14.46 -34.16 -9.49
CA ARG A 21 13.15 -33.54 -9.64
C ARG A 21 12.95 -32.32 -8.75
N ALA A 22 13.62 -32.25 -7.59
CA ALA A 22 13.57 -31.10 -6.69
C ALA A 22 14.30 -29.89 -7.29
N ALA A 23 15.43 -30.11 -7.92
CA ALA A 23 16.20 -29.08 -8.63
C ALA A 23 15.45 -28.59 -9.88
N GLU A 24 14.84 -29.49 -10.65
CA GLU A 24 14.02 -29.14 -11.82
C GLU A 24 12.82 -28.29 -11.42
N ALA A 25 12.11 -28.66 -10.35
CA ALA A 25 10.98 -27.90 -9.85
C ALA A 25 11.39 -26.48 -9.39
N PHE A 26 12.55 -26.36 -8.76
CA PHE A 26 13.12 -25.08 -8.36
C PHE A 26 13.50 -24.22 -9.57
N ALA A 27 14.15 -24.81 -10.59
CA ALA A 27 14.49 -24.14 -11.85
C ALA A 27 13.24 -23.59 -12.54
N ASN A 28 12.23 -24.47 -12.74
CA ASN A 28 10.98 -24.12 -13.40
C ASN A 28 10.24 -23.00 -12.67
N LYS A 29 10.15 -23.09 -11.33
CA LYS A 29 9.50 -22.06 -10.51
C LYS A 29 10.17 -20.68 -10.65
N ASN A 30 11.47 -20.67 -10.89
CA ASN A 30 12.27 -19.46 -10.95
C ASN A 30 12.63 -19.03 -12.39
N GLY A 31 12.14 -19.74 -13.40
CA GLY A 31 12.38 -19.40 -14.81
C GLY A 31 13.83 -19.60 -15.25
N LEU A 32 14.55 -20.56 -14.64
CA LEU A 32 15.91 -20.91 -15.00
C LEU A 32 15.97 -22.17 -15.86
N ALA A 33 17.00 -22.26 -16.71
CA ALA A 33 17.33 -23.50 -17.35
C ALA A 33 17.99 -24.45 -16.33
N VAL A 34 17.62 -25.73 -16.40
CA VAL A 34 18.14 -26.76 -15.49
C VAL A 34 19.68 -26.89 -15.60
N SER A 35 20.21 -26.66 -16.80
CA SER A 35 21.67 -26.63 -17.07
C SER A 35 22.45 -25.59 -16.26
N ASP A 36 21.81 -24.53 -15.84
CA ASP A 36 22.44 -23.39 -15.20
C ASP A 36 22.44 -23.47 -13.68
N LEU A 37 21.74 -24.47 -13.12
CA LEU A 37 21.58 -24.63 -11.66
C LEU A 37 22.91 -24.77 -10.91
N SER A 38 23.93 -25.37 -11.52
CA SER A 38 25.26 -25.51 -10.91
C SER A 38 25.95 -24.18 -10.65
N GLN A 39 25.58 -23.11 -11.37
CA GLN A 39 26.11 -21.76 -11.18
C GLN A 39 25.40 -20.99 -10.06
N HIS A 40 24.30 -21.54 -9.54
CA HIS A 40 23.45 -20.91 -8.54
C HIS A 40 23.51 -21.65 -7.19
N ILE A 41 24.72 -21.96 -6.74
CA ILE A 41 24.96 -22.62 -5.45
C ILE A 41 25.59 -21.60 -4.50
N GLU A 42 24.96 -21.40 -3.34
CA GLU A 42 25.45 -20.53 -2.25
C GLU A 42 25.33 -21.25 -0.91
N ASN A 43 26.20 -20.88 0.03
CA ASN A 43 26.15 -21.38 1.40
C ASN A 43 25.21 -20.52 2.25
N ASP A 44 24.22 -21.12 2.91
CA ASP A 44 23.28 -20.41 3.78
C ASP A 44 23.79 -20.21 5.22
N GLY A 45 25.07 -20.58 5.47
CA GLY A 45 25.69 -20.58 6.78
C GLY A 45 25.68 -21.94 7.48
N GLN A 46 24.95 -22.92 6.93
CA GLN A 46 24.91 -24.31 7.43
C GLN A 46 25.29 -25.33 6.35
N GLN A 47 24.82 -25.10 5.13
CA GLN A 47 25.03 -26.02 4.02
C GLN A 47 24.91 -25.28 2.67
N ASP A 48 25.45 -25.89 1.62
CA ASP A 48 25.31 -25.41 0.27
C ASP A 48 23.92 -25.73 -0.29
N LYS A 49 23.27 -24.70 -0.82
CA LYS A 49 21.92 -24.76 -1.40
C LYS A 49 21.89 -24.09 -2.77
N LEU A 50 20.89 -24.46 -3.55
CA LEU A 50 20.54 -23.65 -4.71
C LEU A 50 20.04 -22.28 -4.21
N CYS A 51 20.56 -21.22 -4.82
CA CYS A 51 20.20 -19.85 -4.47
C CYS A 51 20.10 -18.99 -5.73
N ILE A 52 19.01 -18.24 -5.84
CA ILE A 52 18.82 -17.28 -6.93
C ILE A 52 18.71 -15.90 -6.34
N ARG A 53 19.55 -15.00 -6.83
CA ARG A 53 19.47 -13.58 -6.54
C ARG A 53 19.00 -12.85 -7.78
N ARG A 54 17.91 -12.11 -7.66
CA ARG A 54 17.45 -11.24 -8.74
C ARG A 54 17.11 -9.87 -8.21
N ILE A 55 17.42 -8.87 -9.02
CA ILE A 55 16.98 -7.50 -8.77
C ILE A 55 15.64 -7.33 -9.46
N GLU A 56 14.57 -7.19 -8.69
CA GLU A 56 13.30 -6.74 -9.24
C GLU A 56 13.28 -5.23 -9.28
N THR A 57 13.02 -4.70 -10.46
CA THR A 57 12.80 -3.27 -10.61
C THR A 57 11.51 -2.91 -9.88
N GLY A 58 11.58 -2.05 -8.88
CA GLY A 58 10.40 -1.55 -8.18
C GLY A 58 9.50 -0.76 -9.13
N ALA A 59 8.20 -0.77 -8.87
CA ALA A 59 7.28 0.11 -9.54
C ALA A 59 7.34 1.52 -8.94
N GLN A 60 7.00 2.53 -9.74
CA GLN A 60 6.87 3.89 -9.22
C GLN A 60 5.72 3.95 -8.21
N THR A 61 5.98 4.54 -7.04
CA THR A 61 4.96 4.64 -5.97
C THR A 61 3.63 5.19 -6.47
N ARG A 62 3.68 6.21 -7.32
CA ARG A 62 2.48 6.84 -7.88
C ARG A 62 1.57 5.86 -8.62
N SER A 63 2.14 4.93 -9.38
CA SER A 63 1.36 3.93 -10.13
C SER A 63 0.73 2.85 -9.25
N LEU A 64 1.14 2.74 -7.99
CA LEU A 64 0.62 1.78 -7.03
C LEU A 64 -0.44 2.37 -6.09
N LEU A 65 -0.56 3.70 -6.03
CA LEU A 65 -1.41 4.38 -5.03
C LEU A 65 -2.88 3.99 -5.14
N ALA A 66 -3.42 3.90 -6.35
CA ALA A 66 -4.81 3.53 -6.56
C ALA A 66 -5.13 2.15 -5.94
N ASP A 67 -4.30 1.16 -6.27
CA ASP A 67 -4.48 -0.21 -5.79
C ASP A 67 -4.28 -0.31 -4.28
N VAL A 68 -3.25 0.34 -3.75
CA VAL A 68 -2.96 0.38 -2.31
C VAL A 68 -4.10 1.03 -1.52
N VAL A 69 -4.61 2.17 -1.98
CA VAL A 69 -5.69 2.89 -1.30
C VAL A 69 -7.00 2.11 -1.39
N ASN A 70 -7.39 1.65 -2.59
CA ASN A 70 -8.62 0.88 -2.76
C ASN A 70 -8.58 -0.45 -2.00
N GLY A 71 -7.43 -1.14 -2.02
CA GLY A 71 -7.22 -2.36 -1.23
C GLY A 71 -7.36 -2.11 0.27
N SER A 72 -6.77 -1.02 0.76
CA SER A 72 -6.86 -0.61 2.18
C SER A 72 -8.29 -0.25 2.58
N LEU A 73 -9.02 0.51 1.75
CA LEU A 73 -10.42 0.85 1.98
C LEU A 73 -11.32 -0.40 2.00
N GLY A 74 -11.02 -1.36 1.12
CA GLY A 74 -11.71 -2.66 1.09
C GLY A 74 -11.47 -3.51 2.34
N ALA A 75 -10.26 -3.45 2.89
CA ALA A 75 -9.84 -4.23 4.06
C ALA A 75 -10.24 -3.63 5.41
N LEU A 76 -10.78 -2.39 5.44
CA LEU A 76 -11.23 -1.78 6.69
C LEU A 76 -12.30 -2.63 7.38
N PRO A 77 -12.16 -2.88 8.70
CA PRO A 77 -13.13 -3.66 9.48
C PRO A 77 -14.40 -2.84 9.77
N ILE A 78 -15.22 -2.63 8.74
CA ILE A 78 -16.47 -1.87 8.82
C ILE A 78 -17.61 -2.86 9.10
N PRO A 79 -18.26 -2.81 10.28
CA PRO A 79 -19.33 -3.75 10.64
C PRO A 79 -20.54 -3.66 9.73
N LYS A 80 -20.85 -2.46 9.26
CA LYS A 80 -21.98 -2.22 8.35
C LYS A 80 -21.61 -1.19 7.30
N ARG A 81 -21.63 -1.60 6.05
CA ARG A 81 -21.46 -0.72 4.89
C ARG A 81 -22.81 -0.26 4.37
N MET A 82 -22.85 0.89 3.76
CA MET A 82 -24.04 1.42 3.08
C MET A 82 -23.68 1.81 1.65
N ARG A 83 -24.66 1.69 0.77
CA ARG A 83 -24.64 2.25 -0.59
C ARG A 83 -25.30 3.60 -0.62
N TRP A 84 -24.98 4.38 -1.63
CA TRP A 84 -25.63 5.66 -1.88
C TRP A 84 -25.84 5.92 -3.38
N GLY A 85 -26.88 6.66 -3.68
CA GLY A 85 -27.24 6.98 -5.07
C GLY A 85 -27.45 5.72 -5.91
N ASN A 86 -27.00 5.77 -7.15
CA ASN A 86 -27.05 4.66 -8.11
C ASN A 86 -25.71 3.91 -8.20
N SER A 87 -24.77 4.22 -7.31
CA SER A 87 -23.45 3.60 -7.27
C SER A 87 -23.52 2.19 -6.68
N LYS A 88 -22.54 1.35 -7.06
CA LYS A 88 -22.29 0.06 -6.42
C LYS A 88 -21.32 0.17 -5.24
N GLU A 89 -20.75 1.36 -5.04
CA GLU A 89 -19.78 1.60 -3.98
C GLU A 89 -20.40 1.50 -2.60
N GLU A 90 -19.63 0.94 -1.67
CA GLU A 90 -20.09 0.72 -0.30
C GLU A 90 -19.04 1.24 0.69
N PHE A 91 -19.46 2.07 1.63
CA PHE A 91 -18.60 2.57 2.70
C PHE A 91 -19.40 2.89 3.96
N VAL A 92 -18.74 3.38 5.02
CA VAL A 92 -19.40 3.79 6.28
C VAL A 92 -20.38 4.94 6.07
N ARG A 93 -20.04 5.87 5.19
CA ARG A 93 -20.82 7.06 4.81
C ARG A 93 -20.64 7.36 3.34
N PRO A 94 -21.60 8.04 2.70
CA PRO A 94 -21.44 8.53 1.33
C PRO A 94 -20.19 9.39 1.19
N VAL A 95 -19.35 9.05 0.21
CA VAL A 95 -18.16 9.82 -0.12
C VAL A 95 -18.50 10.81 -1.24
N GLN A 96 -18.20 12.08 -1.02
CA GLN A 96 -18.48 13.16 -1.96
C GLN A 96 -17.22 13.72 -2.63
N TRP A 97 -16.07 13.59 -1.98
CA TRP A 97 -14.75 13.96 -2.50
C TRP A 97 -13.68 13.10 -1.86
N ALA A 98 -12.54 12.99 -2.54
CA ALA A 98 -11.33 12.36 -2.01
C ALA A 98 -10.13 13.26 -2.31
N VAL A 99 -9.19 13.37 -1.38
CA VAL A 99 -7.93 14.07 -1.57
C VAL A 99 -6.83 13.04 -1.63
N LEU A 100 -6.06 13.06 -2.71
CA LEU A 100 -4.90 12.18 -2.88
C LEU A 100 -3.73 12.96 -3.46
N LEU A 101 -2.73 13.20 -2.63
CA LEU A 101 -1.51 13.91 -2.97
C LEU A 101 -0.30 13.03 -2.70
N PHE A 102 0.63 13.03 -3.62
CA PHE A 102 1.93 12.38 -3.45
C PHE A 102 3.04 13.32 -3.93
N ASP A 103 4.01 13.58 -3.07
CA ASP A 103 5.14 14.47 -3.36
C ASP A 103 4.72 15.84 -3.93
N GLY A 104 3.69 16.45 -3.32
CA GLY A 104 3.14 17.74 -3.75
C GLY A 104 2.33 17.70 -5.05
N GLN A 105 2.15 16.56 -5.66
CA GLN A 105 1.38 16.40 -6.89
C GLN A 105 0.03 15.73 -6.62
N VAL A 106 -0.98 16.16 -7.35
CA VAL A 106 -2.30 15.51 -7.34
C VAL A 106 -2.22 14.17 -8.04
N CYS A 107 -2.77 13.13 -7.40
CA CYS A 107 -2.99 11.84 -8.01
C CYS A 107 -4.49 11.70 -8.28
N GLU A 108 -4.86 11.79 -9.55
CA GLU A 108 -6.26 11.64 -9.99
C GLU A 108 -6.59 10.17 -10.18
N GLU A 109 -7.21 9.58 -9.15
CA GLU A 109 -7.57 8.17 -9.11
C GLU A 109 -9.04 8.00 -8.73
N THR A 110 -9.66 6.92 -9.12
CA THR A 110 -11.04 6.62 -8.71
C THR A 110 -11.03 5.91 -7.35
N LEU A 111 -11.57 6.58 -6.34
CA LEU A 111 -11.67 6.08 -4.97
C LEU A 111 -13.14 6.13 -4.52
N LEU A 112 -13.74 4.98 -4.21
CA LEU A 112 -15.15 4.90 -3.77
C LEU A 112 -16.12 5.65 -4.71
N GLY A 113 -15.86 5.58 -6.02
CA GLY A 113 -16.70 6.17 -7.05
C GLY A 113 -16.54 7.67 -7.27
N VAL A 114 -15.56 8.32 -6.62
CA VAL A 114 -15.21 9.73 -6.86
C VAL A 114 -13.79 9.84 -7.37
N THR A 115 -13.53 10.80 -8.25
CA THR A 115 -12.16 11.11 -8.69
C THR A 115 -11.48 11.92 -7.59
N SER A 116 -10.32 11.45 -7.14
CA SER A 116 -9.50 12.16 -6.15
C SER A 116 -8.85 13.42 -6.77
N GLY A 117 -8.62 14.39 -5.91
CA GLY A 117 -7.99 15.64 -6.28
C GLY A 117 -7.23 16.23 -5.09
N ASN A 118 -7.18 17.55 -5.03
CA ASN A 118 -6.62 18.29 -3.90
C ASN A 118 -7.63 19.23 -3.22
N VAL A 119 -8.91 19.09 -3.53
CA VAL A 119 -9.95 19.95 -2.98
C VAL A 119 -10.66 19.25 -1.83
N SER A 120 -10.69 19.89 -0.68
CA SER A 120 -11.44 19.49 0.51
C SER A 120 -12.44 20.56 0.91
N ARG A 121 -13.13 20.37 2.04
CA ARG A 121 -14.07 21.34 2.58
C ARG A 121 -13.78 21.60 4.05
N GLY A 122 -13.97 22.85 4.45
CA GLY A 122 -13.89 23.29 5.83
C GLY A 122 -15.17 23.01 6.61
N HIS A 123 -15.24 23.59 7.81
CA HIS A 123 -16.42 23.53 8.65
C HIS A 123 -17.60 24.20 7.96
N ARG A 124 -18.76 23.52 7.99
CA ARG A 124 -19.96 23.90 7.20
C ARG A 124 -20.45 25.32 7.44
N PHE A 125 -20.28 25.85 8.65
CA PHE A 125 -20.79 27.18 9.04
C PHE A 125 -19.69 28.22 9.29
N HIS A 126 -18.49 27.80 9.63
CA HIS A 126 -17.38 28.69 10.01
C HIS A 126 -16.36 28.92 8.90
N SER A 127 -16.42 28.11 7.85
CA SER A 127 -15.56 28.23 6.69
C SER A 127 -16.38 28.45 5.43
N SER A 128 -15.87 29.28 4.53
CA SER A 128 -16.52 29.56 3.25
C SER A 128 -15.92 28.69 2.14
N GLY A 129 -16.64 27.61 1.79
CA GLY A 129 -16.36 26.90 0.53
C GLY A 129 -15.28 25.83 0.57
N ASN A 130 -14.64 25.67 -0.59
CA ASN A 130 -13.63 24.65 -0.81
C ASN A 130 -12.25 25.12 -0.34
N ILE A 131 -11.47 24.14 0.13
CA ILE A 131 -10.08 24.33 0.54
C ILE A 131 -9.22 23.58 -0.47
N VAL A 132 -8.29 24.30 -1.11
CA VAL A 132 -7.28 23.70 -1.97
C VAL A 132 -6.10 23.28 -1.10
N ILE A 133 -5.88 21.98 -0.98
CA ILE A 133 -4.72 21.44 -0.25
C ILE A 133 -3.49 21.56 -1.16
N GLU A 134 -2.54 22.36 -0.73
CA GLU A 134 -1.34 22.69 -1.52
C GLU A 134 -0.30 21.58 -1.48
N SER A 135 -0.17 20.94 -0.31
CA SER A 135 0.80 19.87 -0.10
C SER A 135 0.36 18.93 1.02
N PRO A 136 0.88 17.69 1.07
CA PRO A 136 0.65 16.80 2.21
C PRO A 136 1.05 17.40 3.56
N GLN A 137 2.10 18.23 3.58
CA GLN A 137 2.63 18.86 4.79
C GLN A 137 1.70 19.96 5.31
N SER A 138 1.03 20.70 4.43
CA SER A 138 0.11 21.79 4.80
C SER A 138 -1.30 21.30 5.15
N TYR A 139 -1.62 20.02 4.87
CA TYR A 139 -2.96 19.45 5.00
C TYR A 139 -3.62 19.70 6.36
N VAL A 140 -2.92 19.37 7.44
CA VAL A 140 -3.47 19.47 8.80
C VAL A 140 -3.71 20.96 9.17
N GLN A 141 -2.78 21.84 8.82
CA GLN A 141 -2.90 23.26 9.12
C GLN A 141 -4.01 23.91 8.30
N GLN A 142 -4.07 23.65 6.99
CA GLN A 142 -5.11 24.21 6.13
C GLN A 142 -6.52 23.78 6.55
N LEU A 143 -6.69 22.55 7.00
CA LEU A 143 -7.96 22.08 7.58
C LEU A 143 -8.26 22.78 8.92
N GLN A 144 -7.25 22.96 9.78
CA GLN A 144 -7.42 23.63 11.06
C GLN A 144 -7.83 25.10 10.87
N ASP A 145 -7.24 25.81 9.91
CA ASP A 145 -7.58 27.20 9.56
C ASP A 145 -9.02 27.32 9.04
N ALA A 146 -9.54 26.21 8.48
CA ALA A 146 -10.92 26.09 8.06
C ALA A 146 -11.83 25.41 9.12
N TYR A 147 -11.44 25.46 10.37
CA TYR A 147 -12.19 24.93 11.52
C TYR A 147 -12.44 23.41 11.48
N VAL A 148 -11.55 22.64 10.88
CA VAL A 148 -11.60 21.17 10.87
C VAL A 148 -10.33 20.61 11.53
N ILE A 149 -10.49 19.94 12.65
CA ILE A 149 -9.38 19.31 13.36
C ILE A 149 -9.27 17.87 12.86
N ALA A 150 -8.33 17.64 11.93
CA ALA A 150 -8.13 16.34 11.30
C ALA A 150 -7.51 15.29 12.24
N ASP A 151 -6.58 15.72 13.09
CA ASP A 151 -5.95 14.85 14.08
C ASP A 151 -6.96 14.42 15.15
N PHE A 152 -7.20 13.10 15.23
CA PHE A 152 -8.17 12.53 16.16
C PHE A 152 -7.75 12.74 17.62
N ALA A 153 -6.48 12.55 17.95
CA ALA A 153 -5.99 12.69 19.32
C ALA A 153 -6.07 14.14 19.78
N LYS A 154 -5.64 15.08 18.94
CA LYS A 154 -5.75 16.52 19.19
C LYS A 154 -7.19 16.97 19.36
N ARG A 155 -8.10 16.52 18.48
CA ARG A 155 -9.52 16.84 18.58
C ARG A 155 -10.15 16.32 19.88
N ARG A 156 -9.85 15.08 20.27
CA ARG A 156 -10.31 14.48 21.52
C ARG A 156 -9.83 15.29 22.74
N GLU A 157 -8.55 15.70 22.76
CA GLU A 157 -7.98 16.47 23.84
C GLU A 157 -8.61 17.86 23.98
N ILE A 158 -8.83 18.55 22.86
CA ILE A 158 -9.50 19.86 22.86
C ILE A 158 -10.92 19.75 23.43
N ILE A 159 -11.67 18.70 23.05
CA ILE A 159 -13.03 18.49 23.57
C ILE A 159 -12.97 18.21 25.09
N ARG A 160 -12.06 17.32 25.52
CA ARG A 160 -11.91 16.98 26.93
C ARG A 160 -11.59 18.20 27.79
N SER A 161 -10.52 18.92 27.42
CA SER A 161 -10.09 20.11 28.16
C SER A 161 -11.15 21.21 28.16
N GLY A 162 -11.88 21.38 27.03
CA GLY A 162 -12.96 22.36 26.99
C GLY A 162 -14.15 22.02 27.93
N VAL A 163 -14.45 20.73 28.09
CA VAL A 163 -15.50 20.29 29.05
C VAL A 163 -15.05 20.43 30.50
N GLU A 164 -13.77 20.14 30.78
CA GLU A 164 -13.20 20.25 32.15
C GLU A 164 -13.09 21.71 32.64
N GLN A 165 -13.15 22.69 31.75
CA GLN A 165 -13.08 24.12 32.06
C GLN A 165 -14.46 24.79 32.29
N LEU A 166 -15.55 24.06 32.04
CA LEU A 166 -16.92 24.53 32.28
C LEU A 166 -17.39 24.17 33.69
#